data_51af2ab26545fd5b094498b91b92eefc
#
_entry.id   51af2ab26545fd5b094498b91b92eefc
#
_cell.length_a   1.000
_cell.length_b   1.000
_cell.length_c   1.000
_cell.angle_alpha   90.00
_cell.angle_beta   90.00
_cell.angle_gamma   90.00
#
_symmetry.space_group_name_H-M   'P 1'
#
loop_
_entity.id
_entity.type
_entity.pdbx_description
1 polymer ?
#
loop_
_entity_poly.entity_id
_entity_poly.type
_entity_poly.pdbx_seq_one_letter_code
_entity_poly.pdbx_strand_id
1 'polypeptide(L)'
;VISNRNVATFIKEFIVKLPEGEHMNFIPGSYAQIRIPEYEMDYDKDIDKSLIGDEYLPAWEKFGLFTLKCRNTEETVRAYSMANYPAEGDRIMLTVRIATPPFQPKPKTGFMPVSPGIASSYIFTLKPGDMVLMSGPYGDFHPIFDSKAEMIWVGGGAGMAPLRSQIMYMTRTLHVTDRKMSFFYGARAL
;
A
#
# COMPACT_ATOMS: atom_id res chain seq x y z
N VAL A 1 -2.57 0.84 14.09
CA VAL A 1 -2.59 -0.28 13.11
C VAL A 1 -3.56 -1.35 13.59
N ILE A 2 -4.46 -1.82 12.73
CA ILE A 2 -5.35 -2.94 13.01
C ILE A 2 -5.05 -4.17 12.16
N SER A 3 -4.42 -3.99 11.01
CA SER A 3 -3.95 -5.08 10.15
C SER A 3 -2.73 -4.64 9.33
N ASN A 4 -1.78 -5.53 9.14
CA ASN A 4 -0.61 -5.32 8.28
C ASN A 4 -0.10 -6.65 7.73
N ARG A 5 -0.85 -7.26 6.83
CA ARG A 5 -0.57 -8.60 6.31
C ARG A 5 -0.28 -8.57 4.80
N ASN A 6 0.51 -9.50 4.33
CA ASN A 6 0.68 -9.68 2.90
C ASN A 6 -0.63 -10.15 2.25
N VAL A 7 -0.91 -9.59 1.09
CA VAL A 7 -2.00 -10.00 0.18
C VAL A 7 -1.46 -10.42 -1.18
N ALA A 8 -0.17 -10.27 -1.37
CA ALA A 8 0.62 -10.83 -2.47
C ALA A 8 2.08 -10.91 -2.00
N THR A 9 2.93 -11.59 -2.74
CA THR A 9 4.32 -11.88 -2.36
C THR A 9 5.08 -10.70 -1.78
N PHE A 10 4.92 -9.50 -2.35
CA PHE A 10 5.65 -8.29 -1.96
C PHE A 10 4.72 -7.10 -1.65
N ILE A 11 3.44 -7.36 -1.41
CA ILE A 11 2.44 -6.32 -1.18
C ILE A 11 1.68 -6.62 0.11
N LYS A 12 1.64 -5.64 0.99
CA LYS A 12 0.81 -5.66 2.21
C LYS A 12 -0.47 -4.86 2.02
N GLU A 13 -1.55 -5.39 2.59
CA GLU A 13 -2.72 -4.62 2.99
C GLU A 13 -2.45 -4.05 4.38
N PHE A 14 -2.30 -2.74 4.45
CA PHE A 14 -2.02 -2.02 5.69
C PHE A 14 -3.27 -1.23 6.07
N ILE A 15 -3.83 -1.55 7.23
CA ILE A 15 -5.07 -0.92 7.71
C ILE A 15 -4.82 -0.26 9.06
N VAL A 16 -5.15 1.02 9.15
CA VAL A 16 -5.18 1.77 10.40
C VAL A 16 -6.60 2.17 10.75
N LYS A 17 -6.92 2.20 12.03
CA LYS A 17 -8.16 2.76 12.56
C LYS A 17 -7.90 4.21 12.96
N LEU A 18 -8.83 5.09 12.64
CA LEU A 18 -8.80 6.47 13.16
C LEU A 18 -9.05 6.47 14.67
N PRO A 19 -8.61 7.49 15.40
CA PRO A 19 -8.99 7.68 16.80
C PRO A 19 -10.50 7.65 16.98
N GLU A 20 -10.95 7.29 18.18
CA GLU A 20 -12.38 7.24 18.49
C GLU A 20 -13.03 8.61 18.30
N GLY A 21 -14.14 8.63 17.57
CA GLY A 21 -14.87 9.88 17.23
C GLY A 21 -14.31 10.65 16.03
N GLU A 22 -13.16 10.25 15.49
CA GLU A 22 -12.57 10.88 14.30
C GLU A 22 -13.08 10.23 13.02
N HIS A 23 -13.36 11.07 12.03
CA HIS A 23 -13.80 10.64 10.70
C HIS A 23 -12.95 11.31 9.62
N MET A 24 -12.56 10.56 8.63
CA MET A 24 -11.89 11.11 7.45
C MET A 24 -12.87 11.14 6.27
N ASN A 25 -13.41 12.31 5.98
CA ASN A 25 -14.20 12.53 4.79
C ASN A 25 -13.26 12.70 3.59
N PHE A 26 -13.34 11.80 2.62
CA PHE A 26 -12.50 11.85 1.42
C PHE A 26 -13.27 11.44 0.17
N ILE A 27 -12.77 11.89 -0.97
CA ILE A 27 -13.26 11.49 -2.29
C ILE A 27 -12.44 10.28 -2.76
N PRO A 28 -13.06 9.21 -3.31
CA PRO A 28 -12.34 8.05 -3.83
C PRO A 28 -11.25 8.43 -4.84
N GLY A 29 -10.05 7.92 -4.61
CA GLY A 29 -8.84 8.30 -5.34
C GLY A 29 -7.91 9.25 -4.59
N SER A 30 -8.35 9.79 -3.44
CA SER A 30 -7.48 10.56 -2.54
C SER A 30 -6.36 9.69 -1.94
N TYR A 31 -5.32 10.35 -1.44
CA TYR A 31 -4.22 9.73 -0.71
C TYR A 31 -4.08 10.29 0.71
N ALA A 32 -3.45 9.52 1.56
CA ALA A 32 -2.97 9.94 2.87
C ALA A 32 -1.43 10.03 2.87
N GLN A 33 -0.88 10.83 3.75
CA GLN A 33 0.55 10.90 3.99
C GLN A 33 0.89 10.19 5.30
N ILE A 34 1.96 9.40 5.29
CA ILE A 34 2.53 8.76 6.48
C ILE A 34 3.82 9.47 6.82
N ARG A 35 3.96 9.85 8.09
CA ARG A 35 5.21 10.35 8.65
C ARG A 35 6.07 9.18 9.08
N ILE A 36 7.26 9.12 8.52
CA ILE A 36 8.25 8.06 8.74
C ILE A 36 9.31 8.66 9.68
N PRO A 37 9.46 8.14 10.90
CA PRO A 37 10.48 8.64 11.84
C PRO A 37 11.90 8.26 11.40
N GLU A 38 12.88 8.76 12.12
CA GLU A 38 14.22 8.16 12.09
C GLU A 38 14.13 6.73 12.61
N TYR A 39 14.76 5.79 11.93
CA TYR A 39 14.83 4.40 12.35
C TYR A 39 15.97 3.65 11.66
N GLU A 40 16.36 2.53 12.25
CA GLU A 40 17.23 1.52 11.66
C GLU A 40 16.58 0.16 11.84
N MET A 41 16.62 -0.69 10.82
CA MET A 41 16.02 -2.00 10.85
C MET A 41 16.78 -3.04 10.06
N ASP A 42 16.64 -4.27 10.47
CA ASP A 42 17.09 -5.48 9.80
C ASP A 42 15.86 -6.31 9.42
N TYR A 43 15.69 -6.64 8.13
CA TYR A 43 14.49 -7.31 7.65
C TYR A 43 14.26 -8.68 8.32
N ASP A 44 15.33 -9.40 8.63
CA ASP A 44 15.21 -10.71 9.28
C ASP A 44 14.71 -10.63 10.72
N LYS A 45 15.08 -9.56 11.44
CA LYS A 45 14.80 -9.38 12.87
C LYS A 45 13.52 -8.61 13.13
N ASP A 46 13.25 -7.58 12.32
CA ASP A 46 12.26 -6.57 12.64
C ASP A 46 10.94 -6.75 11.86
N ILE A 47 10.96 -7.50 10.75
CA ILE A 47 9.73 -7.84 10.03
C ILE A 47 9.14 -9.13 10.61
N ASP A 48 7.90 -9.04 11.09
CA ASP A 48 7.16 -10.20 11.59
C ASP A 48 6.78 -11.15 10.44
N LYS A 49 7.44 -12.30 10.39
CA LYS A 49 7.25 -13.31 9.35
C LYS A 49 5.83 -13.87 9.32
N SER A 50 5.15 -13.90 10.47
CA SER A 50 3.75 -14.36 10.54
C SER A 50 2.78 -13.44 9.79
N LEU A 51 3.14 -12.15 9.65
CA LEU A 51 2.37 -11.17 8.88
C LEU A 51 2.68 -11.21 7.38
N ILE A 52 3.72 -11.95 6.97
CA ILE A 52 3.98 -12.24 5.55
C ILE A 52 3.09 -13.39 5.10
N GLY A 53 2.98 -14.45 5.90
CA GLY A 53 2.24 -15.67 5.61
C GLY A 53 3.08 -16.74 4.89
N ASP A 54 2.81 -18.00 5.24
CA ASP A 54 3.59 -19.16 4.80
C ASP A 54 3.66 -19.31 3.29
N GLU A 55 2.63 -18.87 2.58
CA GLU A 55 2.57 -18.94 1.11
C GLU A 55 3.58 -18.01 0.42
N TYR A 56 3.99 -16.91 1.07
CA TYR A 56 4.89 -15.91 0.49
C TYR A 56 6.33 -16.00 1.00
N LEU A 57 6.55 -16.60 2.18
CA LEU A 57 7.88 -16.73 2.80
C LEU A 57 8.93 -17.37 1.89
N PRO A 58 8.64 -18.47 1.15
CA PRO A 58 9.64 -19.08 0.27
C PRO A 58 10.16 -18.14 -0.82
N ALA A 59 9.33 -17.22 -1.30
CA ALA A 59 9.77 -16.22 -2.27
C ALA A 59 10.66 -15.15 -1.61
N TRP A 60 10.36 -14.73 -0.39
CA TRP A 60 11.19 -13.78 0.37
C TRP A 60 12.59 -14.34 0.64
N GLU A 61 12.68 -15.61 1.02
CA GLU A 61 13.96 -16.33 1.19
C GLU A 61 14.71 -16.46 -0.12
N LYS A 62 14.04 -16.97 -1.17
CA LYS A 62 14.62 -17.16 -2.50
C LYS A 62 15.22 -15.88 -3.08
N PHE A 63 14.54 -14.76 -2.90
CA PHE A 63 15.01 -13.47 -3.39
C PHE A 63 15.96 -12.75 -2.41
N GLY A 64 16.20 -13.32 -1.23
CA GLY A 64 17.15 -12.79 -0.26
C GLY A 64 16.68 -11.50 0.44
N LEU A 65 15.37 -11.29 0.60
CA LEU A 65 14.86 -10.07 1.23
C LEU A 65 15.31 -9.94 2.69
N PHE A 66 15.43 -11.06 3.41
CA PHE A 66 15.88 -11.08 4.80
C PHE A 66 17.37 -10.72 4.99
N THR A 67 18.12 -10.51 3.91
CA THR A 67 19.49 -9.96 3.98
C THR A 67 19.54 -8.44 3.98
N LEU A 68 18.41 -7.79 3.75
CA LEU A 68 18.31 -6.34 3.61
C LEU A 68 18.30 -5.65 4.97
N LYS A 69 18.89 -4.47 5.00
CA LYS A 69 18.82 -3.52 6.11
C LYS A 69 18.40 -2.18 5.57
N CYS A 70 17.68 -1.43 6.39
CA CYS A 70 17.22 -0.09 6.00
C CYS A 70 17.49 0.89 7.15
N ARG A 71 17.92 2.08 6.78
CA ARG A 71 18.13 3.17 7.73
C ARG A 71 17.53 4.45 7.17
N ASN A 72 16.74 5.12 7.99
CA ASN A 72 16.25 6.47 7.76
C ASN A 72 16.88 7.39 8.80
N THR A 73 17.62 8.40 8.35
CA THR A 73 18.40 9.30 9.22
C THR A 73 17.70 10.62 9.52
N GLU A 74 16.52 10.84 8.95
CA GLU A 74 15.73 12.03 9.18
C GLU A 74 14.23 11.72 9.03
N GLU A 75 13.41 12.43 9.77
CA GLU A 75 11.97 12.30 9.59
C GLU A 75 11.57 12.68 8.15
N THR A 76 10.75 11.87 7.53
CA THR A 76 10.27 12.10 6.17
C THR A 76 8.79 11.76 6.02
N VAL A 77 8.15 12.22 4.95
CA VAL A 77 6.75 11.97 4.66
C VAL A 77 6.61 11.30 3.29
N ARG A 78 5.72 10.32 3.19
CA ARG A 78 5.39 9.68 1.92
C ARG A 78 3.88 9.53 1.75
N ALA A 79 3.44 9.76 0.52
CA ALA A 79 2.04 9.66 0.11
C ALA A 79 1.70 8.22 -0.31
N TYR A 80 0.52 7.77 0.11
CA TYR A 80 -0.06 6.50 -0.29
C TYR A 80 -1.55 6.68 -0.61
N SER A 81 -1.96 6.28 -1.82
CA SER A 81 -3.37 6.29 -2.20
C SER A 81 -4.18 5.39 -1.29
N MET A 82 -5.33 5.86 -0.85
CA MET A 82 -6.27 5.07 -0.05
C MET A 82 -6.97 4.04 -0.92
N ALA A 83 -6.99 2.81 -0.45
CA ALA A 83 -7.64 1.69 -1.12
C ALA A 83 -9.08 1.46 -0.64
N ASN A 84 -9.42 1.90 0.58
CA ASN A 84 -10.80 1.91 1.05
C ASN A 84 -11.61 3.03 0.38
N TYR A 85 -12.93 2.89 0.39
CA TYR A 85 -13.87 3.95 0.01
C TYR A 85 -14.65 4.42 1.24
N PRO A 86 -15.30 5.61 1.22
CA PRO A 86 -15.86 6.23 2.43
C PRO A 86 -16.79 5.32 3.25
N ALA A 87 -17.61 4.48 2.60
CA ALA A 87 -18.55 3.61 3.31
C ALA A 87 -17.88 2.43 4.07
N GLU A 88 -16.56 2.23 3.97
CA GLU A 88 -15.83 1.23 4.76
C GLU A 88 -15.50 1.73 6.20
N GLY A 89 -15.94 2.95 6.54
CA GLY A 89 -15.92 3.47 7.92
C GLY A 89 -14.59 4.11 8.33
N ASP A 90 -14.36 4.19 9.64
CA ASP A 90 -13.29 4.96 10.31
C ASP A 90 -11.92 4.27 10.21
N ARG A 91 -11.55 3.94 8.99
CA ARG A 91 -10.26 3.29 8.69
C ARG A 91 -9.63 3.84 7.44
N ILE A 92 -8.32 3.73 7.38
CA ILE A 92 -7.54 3.97 6.17
C ILE A 92 -6.90 2.66 5.78
N MET A 93 -7.15 2.23 4.55
CA MET A 93 -6.53 1.05 3.95
C MET A 93 -5.55 1.50 2.88
N LEU A 94 -4.33 1.03 2.98
CA LEU A 94 -3.28 1.24 1.98
C LEU A 94 -2.83 -0.10 1.41
N THR A 95 -2.42 -0.08 0.15
CA THR A 95 -1.78 -1.22 -0.49
C THR A 95 -0.31 -0.87 -0.72
N VAL A 96 0.58 -1.49 0.06
CA VAL A 96 1.99 -1.09 0.12
C VAL A 96 2.88 -2.18 -0.43
N ARG A 97 3.56 -1.90 -1.54
CA ARG A 97 4.59 -2.78 -2.08
C ARG A 97 5.93 -2.49 -1.41
N ILE A 98 6.63 -3.55 -0.96
CA ILE A 98 8.01 -3.40 -0.49
C ILE A 98 8.92 -2.96 -1.65
N ALA A 99 9.63 -1.86 -1.46
CA ALA A 99 10.57 -1.33 -2.43
C ALA A 99 11.98 -1.86 -2.13
N THR A 100 12.35 -2.93 -2.80
CA THR A 100 13.69 -3.52 -2.69
C THR A 100 14.70 -2.79 -3.58
N PRO A 101 15.99 -2.85 -3.27
CA PRO A 101 17.02 -2.47 -4.23
C PRO A 101 16.88 -3.26 -5.53
N PRO A 102 17.33 -2.73 -6.66
CA PRO A 102 17.42 -3.50 -7.91
C PRO A 102 18.37 -4.70 -7.74
N PHE A 103 18.12 -5.76 -8.48
CA PHE A 103 19.10 -6.86 -8.61
C PHE A 103 20.31 -6.40 -9.39
N GLN A 104 21.48 -6.95 -9.03
CA GLN A 104 22.70 -6.73 -9.79
C GLN A 104 22.56 -7.33 -11.20
N PRO A 105 23.14 -6.69 -12.23
CA PRO A 105 23.16 -7.26 -13.57
C PRO A 105 24.01 -8.54 -13.60
N LYS A 106 23.58 -9.51 -14.40
CA LYS A 106 24.36 -10.75 -14.60
C LYS A 106 25.80 -10.41 -15.06
N PRO A 107 26.82 -11.21 -14.65
CA PRO A 107 26.74 -12.48 -13.90
C PRO A 107 26.64 -12.33 -12.37
N LYS A 108 26.63 -11.12 -11.82
CA LYS A 108 26.49 -10.90 -10.38
C LYS A 108 25.13 -11.33 -9.88
N THR A 109 25.05 -11.66 -8.59
CA THR A 109 23.82 -12.09 -7.92
C THR A 109 23.51 -11.17 -6.74
N GLY A 110 22.25 -11.22 -6.26
CA GLY A 110 21.80 -10.42 -5.11
C GLY A 110 21.43 -8.98 -5.49
N PHE A 111 21.16 -8.20 -4.47
CA PHE A 111 20.77 -6.81 -4.61
C PHE A 111 21.95 -5.87 -4.85
N MET A 112 21.71 -4.78 -5.55
CA MET A 112 22.66 -3.68 -5.61
C MET A 112 22.88 -3.07 -4.22
N PRO A 113 24.08 -2.51 -3.93
CA PRO A 113 24.39 -1.92 -2.63
C PRO A 113 23.78 -0.52 -2.49
N VAL A 114 22.46 -0.44 -2.57
CA VAL A 114 21.66 0.78 -2.34
C VAL A 114 20.58 0.48 -1.31
N SER A 115 20.14 1.49 -0.59
CA SER A 115 19.12 1.32 0.44
C SER A 115 17.78 0.87 -0.15
N PRO A 116 17.04 -0.02 0.53
CA PRO A 116 15.62 -0.24 0.26
C PRO A 116 14.80 1.04 0.45
N GLY A 117 13.55 1.01 -0.02
CA GLY A 117 12.65 2.14 0.16
C GLY A 117 12.29 2.35 1.64
N ILE A 118 12.67 3.49 2.21
CA ILE A 118 12.54 3.80 3.63
C ILE A 118 11.10 3.72 4.14
N ALA A 119 10.12 4.22 3.42
CA ALA A 119 8.73 4.22 3.87
C ALA A 119 8.11 2.81 3.83
N SER A 120 8.31 2.06 2.75
CA SER A 120 7.81 0.69 2.67
C SER A 120 8.46 -0.23 3.69
N SER A 121 9.78 -0.07 3.93
CA SER A 121 10.49 -0.81 4.98
C SER A 121 9.89 -0.54 6.36
N TYR A 122 9.70 0.72 6.72
CA TYR A 122 9.04 1.11 7.97
C TYR A 122 7.65 0.50 8.11
N ILE A 123 6.79 0.63 7.09
CA ILE A 123 5.44 0.06 7.14
C ILE A 123 5.48 -1.45 7.34
N PHE A 124 6.45 -2.14 6.76
CA PHE A 124 6.57 -3.59 6.88
C PHE A 124 6.99 -4.06 8.28
N THR A 125 7.56 -3.19 9.13
CA THR A 125 7.84 -3.51 10.55
C THR A 125 6.63 -3.32 11.46
N LEU A 126 5.65 -2.52 11.05
CA LEU A 126 4.50 -2.21 11.89
C LEU A 126 3.61 -3.43 12.12
N LYS A 127 3.08 -3.52 13.35
CA LYS A 127 2.23 -4.63 13.81
C LYS A 127 0.88 -4.11 14.29
N PRO A 128 -0.15 -4.95 14.35
CA PRO A 128 -1.39 -4.58 15.03
C PRO A 128 -1.12 -4.06 16.44
N GLY A 129 -1.71 -2.91 16.76
CA GLY A 129 -1.50 -2.17 18.01
C GLY A 129 -0.52 -0.99 17.90
N ASP A 130 0.36 -0.97 16.89
CA ASP A 130 1.29 0.15 16.70
C ASP A 130 0.55 1.43 16.29
N MET A 131 1.12 2.56 16.69
CA MET A 131 0.64 3.89 16.32
C MET A 131 1.43 4.42 15.13
N VAL A 132 0.74 5.07 14.20
CA VAL A 132 1.36 5.72 13.05
C VAL A 132 0.80 7.12 12.88
N LEU A 133 1.67 8.08 12.61
CA LEU A 133 1.25 9.45 12.36
C LEU A 133 0.93 9.65 10.89
N MET A 134 -0.30 10.06 10.63
CA MET A 134 -0.82 10.25 9.27
C MET A 134 -1.50 11.61 9.14
N SER A 135 -1.60 12.09 7.91
CA SER A 135 -2.37 13.28 7.55
C SER A 135 -3.08 13.06 6.21
N GLY A 136 -4.12 13.83 5.97
CA GLY A 136 -4.95 13.74 4.76
C GLY A 136 -6.40 14.14 5.03
N PRO A 137 -7.29 13.97 4.04
CA PRO A 137 -7.03 13.46 2.70
C PRO A 137 -6.41 14.51 1.77
N TYR A 138 -5.70 14.05 0.74
CA TYR A 138 -5.09 14.89 -0.30
C TYR A 138 -5.32 14.28 -1.69
N GLY A 139 -5.03 15.09 -2.74
CA GLY A 139 -5.04 14.65 -4.12
C GLY A 139 -6.36 14.88 -4.84
N ASP A 140 -6.30 14.79 -6.16
CA ASP A 140 -7.35 15.14 -7.11
C ASP A 140 -7.60 14.07 -8.18
N PHE A 141 -7.06 12.86 -7.98
CA PHE A 141 -7.28 11.72 -8.88
C PHE A 141 -8.68 11.11 -8.65
N HIS A 142 -9.72 11.86 -9.00
CA HIS A 142 -11.11 11.46 -8.76
C HIS A 142 -11.84 11.10 -10.06
N PRO A 143 -12.85 10.21 -10.00
CA PRO A 143 -13.77 10.01 -11.11
C PRO A 143 -14.56 11.30 -11.42
N ILE A 144 -14.91 11.50 -12.67
CA ILE A 144 -15.86 12.53 -13.07
C ILE A 144 -17.27 11.95 -12.85
N PHE A 145 -17.89 12.26 -11.72
CA PHE A 145 -19.10 11.61 -11.25
C PHE A 145 -20.33 11.91 -12.11
N ASP A 146 -20.44 13.11 -12.64
CA ASP A 146 -21.57 13.59 -13.48
C ASP A 146 -21.40 13.24 -14.97
N SER A 147 -20.25 12.71 -15.37
CA SER A 147 -20.04 12.23 -16.74
C SER A 147 -20.86 10.98 -17.03
N LYS A 148 -21.39 10.85 -18.24
CA LYS A 148 -22.01 9.63 -18.77
C LYS A 148 -21.10 8.83 -19.71
N ALA A 149 -19.86 9.31 -19.90
CA ALA A 149 -18.87 8.62 -20.71
C ALA A 149 -18.50 7.26 -20.12
N GLU A 150 -18.08 6.33 -20.97
CA GLU A 150 -17.48 5.06 -20.55
C GLU A 150 -16.27 5.32 -19.65
N MET A 151 -16.16 4.54 -18.58
CA MET A 151 -15.04 4.60 -17.65
C MET A 151 -14.15 3.38 -17.82
N ILE A 152 -12.85 3.62 -17.91
CA ILE A 152 -11.84 2.55 -18.01
C ILE A 152 -10.80 2.76 -16.92
N TRP A 153 -10.60 1.73 -16.08
CA TRP A 153 -9.53 1.67 -15.11
C TRP A 153 -8.46 0.68 -15.59
N VAL A 154 -7.21 1.13 -15.61
CA VAL A 154 -6.06 0.29 -15.94
C VAL A 154 -5.08 0.38 -14.79
N GLY A 155 -4.79 -0.73 -14.13
CA GLY A 155 -3.92 -0.75 -12.96
C GLY A 155 -3.16 -2.04 -12.80
N GLY A 156 -2.21 -2.04 -11.85
CA GLY A 156 -1.41 -3.22 -11.55
C GLY A 156 -0.75 -3.14 -10.18
N GLY A 157 -0.61 -4.29 -9.52
CA GLY A 157 0.02 -4.39 -8.21
C GLY A 157 -0.59 -3.43 -7.19
N ALA A 158 0.26 -2.76 -6.42
CA ALA A 158 -0.17 -1.76 -5.41
C ALA A 158 -0.87 -0.53 -6.01
N GLY A 159 -0.69 -0.25 -7.30
CA GLY A 159 -1.42 0.81 -8.02
C GLY A 159 -2.92 0.58 -8.12
N MET A 160 -3.39 -0.61 -7.72
CA MET A 160 -4.82 -0.89 -7.56
C MET A 160 -5.49 -0.08 -6.44
N ALA A 161 -4.76 0.46 -5.48
CA ALA A 161 -5.32 1.14 -4.31
C ALA A 161 -6.35 2.22 -4.67
N PRO A 162 -6.01 3.30 -5.41
CA PRO A 162 -6.99 4.33 -5.76
C PRO A 162 -8.12 3.80 -6.65
N LEU A 163 -7.82 2.84 -7.52
CA LEU A 163 -8.81 2.26 -8.43
C LEU A 163 -9.84 1.44 -7.67
N ARG A 164 -9.42 0.65 -6.66
CA ARG A 164 -10.33 -0.07 -5.76
C ARG A 164 -11.30 0.90 -5.08
N SER A 165 -10.77 1.97 -4.51
CA SER A 165 -11.58 3.00 -3.86
C SER A 165 -12.64 3.58 -4.79
N GLN A 166 -12.25 3.94 -6.01
CA GLN A 166 -13.16 4.49 -7.03
C GLN A 166 -14.20 3.47 -7.49
N ILE A 167 -13.79 2.26 -7.87
CA ILE A 167 -14.66 1.20 -8.36
C ILE A 167 -15.70 0.83 -7.30
N MET A 168 -15.26 0.63 -6.05
CA MET A 168 -16.16 0.26 -4.96
C MET A 168 -17.17 1.38 -4.67
N TYR A 169 -16.74 2.63 -4.69
CA TYR A 169 -17.64 3.76 -4.50
C TYR A 169 -18.67 3.88 -5.62
N MET A 170 -18.25 3.80 -6.89
CA MET A 170 -19.13 3.88 -8.05
C MET A 170 -20.16 2.73 -8.06
N THR A 171 -19.74 1.52 -7.69
CA THR A 171 -20.61 0.33 -7.75
C THR A 171 -21.43 0.12 -6.48
N ARG A 172 -20.88 0.39 -5.29
CA ARG A 172 -21.50 0.06 -3.99
C ARG A 172 -22.23 1.22 -3.35
N THR A 173 -21.78 2.46 -3.59
CA THR A 173 -22.40 3.66 -3.02
C THR A 173 -23.29 4.35 -4.02
N LEU A 174 -22.79 4.62 -5.23
CA LEU A 174 -23.54 5.34 -6.25
C LEU A 174 -24.41 4.45 -7.13
N HIS A 175 -24.20 3.12 -7.08
CA HIS A 175 -24.93 2.13 -7.89
C HIS A 175 -25.02 2.51 -9.38
N VAL A 176 -23.88 2.96 -9.95
CA VAL A 176 -23.81 3.42 -11.33
C VAL A 176 -24.10 2.28 -12.30
N THR A 177 -25.16 2.44 -13.11
CA THR A 177 -25.58 1.48 -14.13
C THR A 177 -25.81 2.12 -15.49
N ASP A 178 -25.66 3.43 -15.59
CA ASP A 178 -26.00 4.26 -16.75
C ASP A 178 -24.87 4.44 -17.75
N ARG A 179 -23.74 3.77 -17.51
CA ARG A 179 -22.56 3.80 -18.38
C ARG A 179 -21.80 2.49 -18.30
N LYS A 180 -21.00 2.21 -19.33
CA LYS A 180 -20.10 1.06 -19.32
C LYS A 180 -18.89 1.37 -18.45
N MET A 181 -18.51 0.42 -17.59
CA MET A 181 -17.35 0.47 -16.74
C MET A 181 -16.47 -0.77 -17.00
N SER A 182 -15.22 -0.54 -17.37
CA SER A 182 -14.26 -1.60 -17.69
C SER A 182 -13.04 -1.50 -16.80
N PHE A 183 -12.56 -2.63 -16.29
CA PHE A 183 -11.40 -2.70 -15.44
C PHE A 183 -10.37 -3.69 -15.98
N PHE A 184 -9.13 -3.24 -16.14
CA PHE A 184 -8.00 -4.05 -16.57
C PHE A 184 -6.93 -4.07 -15.47
N TYR A 185 -6.57 -5.27 -15.03
CA TYR A 185 -5.56 -5.46 -14.00
C TYR A 185 -4.42 -6.33 -14.48
N GLY A 186 -3.19 -5.84 -14.29
CA GLY A 186 -1.96 -6.57 -14.59
C GLY A 186 -1.21 -6.96 -13.32
N ALA A 187 -0.79 -8.21 -13.22
CA ALA A 187 0.09 -8.70 -12.16
C ALA A 187 1.25 -9.51 -12.76
N ARG A 188 2.41 -9.50 -12.08
CA ARG A 188 3.58 -10.28 -12.49
C ARG A 188 3.55 -11.70 -11.96
N ALA A 189 2.93 -11.90 -10.81
CA ALA A 189 2.73 -13.17 -10.13
C ALA A 189 1.50 -13.07 -9.23
N LEU A 190 0.93 -14.22 -8.94
CA LEU A 190 -0.06 -14.37 -7.90
C LEU A 190 0.60 -14.31 -6.53
#